data_b97b2bc26b7b44c42f87f7fea440a368
#
_entry.id   b97b2bc26b7b44c42f87f7fea440a368
#
_cell.length_a   1.000
_cell.length_b   1.000
_cell.length_c   1.000
_cell.angle_alpha   90.00
_cell.angle_beta   90.00
_cell.angle_gamma   90.00
#
_symmetry.space_group_name_H-M   'P 1'
#
loop_
_entity.id
_entity.type
_entity.pdbx_description
1 polymer ?
#
loop_
_entity_poly.entity_id
_entity_poly.type
_entity_poly.pdbx_seq_one_letter_code
_entity_poly.pdbx_strand_id
1 'polypeptide(L)'
;MFVVVSCAGIYYYYKHKVPGNPNDFVLALKDKTVTLENTASPRIVFVGGSNLVFGVDSKRVQNSTGLPVVNMAMLGGYGLTFMLNGVKQGIRKGDILILSFEYYLGEGEMDLLAHTVDMVPGAYAYLNSYEKRAYPFADAKLKLKHFIDALQMTAQFNTGYVEEIYRRDAFNSYGDVISHLDKPTPKVLGRRFKIEANDYTHYIQIMNDFAAYARSKGASLYYLYPDYPRSEYKKYLPAITSYDQQMRKLLTIPILNNVDTFIYDDEYFFDTVYHLNKKGREMRTTTLIDIILSHIGKIEKYEKRS
;
A
#
# COMPACT_ATOMS: atom_id res chain seq x y z
N MET A 1 -20.81 23.16 -31.11
CA MET A 1 -19.64 23.97 -30.76
C MET A 1 -19.79 24.70 -29.42
N PHE A 2 -20.84 25.43 -29.14
CA PHE A 2 -21.06 26.13 -27.86
C PHE A 2 -21.05 25.24 -26.63
N VAL A 3 -21.66 24.05 -26.67
CA VAL A 3 -21.71 23.09 -25.52
C VAL A 3 -20.32 22.60 -25.16
N VAL A 4 -19.48 22.27 -26.15
CA VAL A 4 -18.09 21.76 -25.89
C VAL A 4 -17.21 22.85 -25.26
N VAL A 5 -17.36 24.10 -25.72
CA VAL A 5 -16.61 25.25 -25.18
C VAL A 5 -17.07 25.55 -23.74
N SER A 6 -18.38 25.43 -23.47
CA SER A 6 -18.92 25.58 -22.08
C SER A 6 -18.43 24.46 -21.13
N CYS A 7 -18.40 23.22 -21.61
CA CYS A 7 -17.89 22.07 -20.80
C CYS A 7 -16.39 22.22 -20.51
N ALA A 8 -15.59 22.61 -21.50
CA ALA A 8 -14.16 22.88 -21.29
C ALA A 8 -13.94 24.06 -20.36
N GLY A 9 -14.74 25.10 -20.42
CA GLY A 9 -14.69 26.28 -19.55
C GLY A 9 -15.03 25.91 -18.08
N ILE A 10 -16.07 25.11 -17.86
CA ILE A 10 -16.49 24.67 -16.55
C ILE A 10 -15.43 23.72 -15.95
N TYR A 11 -14.90 22.79 -16.75
CA TYR A 11 -13.81 21.91 -16.31
C TYR A 11 -12.54 22.69 -15.95
N TYR A 12 -12.17 23.69 -16.80
CA TYR A 12 -11.05 24.60 -16.53
C TYR A 12 -11.26 25.38 -15.24
N TYR A 13 -12.47 25.95 -15.05
CA TYR A 13 -12.85 26.65 -13.83
C TYR A 13 -12.78 25.75 -12.61
N TYR A 14 -13.31 24.51 -12.69
CA TYR A 14 -13.22 23.53 -11.61
C TYR A 14 -11.78 23.23 -11.26
N LYS A 15 -10.96 22.89 -12.23
CA LYS A 15 -9.55 22.52 -12.02
C LYS A 15 -8.70 23.66 -11.44
N HIS A 16 -9.00 24.92 -11.76
CA HIS A 16 -8.20 26.07 -11.33
C HIS A 16 -8.81 26.89 -10.19
N LYS A 17 -10.10 26.78 -9.95
CA LYS A 17 -10.80 27.58 -8.93
C LYS A 17 -11.36 26.75 -7.79
N VAL A 18 -11.58 25.43 -7.98
CA VAL A 18 -11.87 24.51 -6.90
C VAL A 18 -10.56 23.78 -6.62
N PRO A 19 -9.78 24.20 -5.61
CA PRO A 19 -8.55 23.52 -5.27
C PRO A 19 -8.90 22.08 -4.89
N GLY A 20 -8.20 21.11 -5.48
CA GLY A 20 -8.28 19.73 -5.05
C GLY A 20 -8.07 19.65 -3.54
N ASN A 21 -8.68 18.69 -2.87
CA ASN A 21 -8.52 18.54 -1.43
C ASN A 21 -7.04 18.39 -1.08
N PRO A 22 -6.38 19.39 -0.42
CA PRO A 22 -4.96 19.32 -0.09
C PRO A 22 -4.66 18.21 0.92
N ASN A 23 -5.71 17.70 1.56
CA ASN A 23 -5.64 16.61 2.51
C ASN A 23 -6.14 15.27 1.91
N ASP A 24 -6.17 15.15 0.60
CA ASP A 24 -6.51 13.88 -0.06
C ASP A 24 -5.50 12.78 0.28
N PHE A 25 -6.01 11.60 0.60
CA PHE A 25 -5.21 10.45 1.03
C PHE A 25 -4.12 10.06 0.02
N VAL A 26 -4.40 10.16 -1.28
CA VAL A 26 -3.45 9.77 -2.33
C VAL A 26 -2.22 10.68 -2.38
N LEU A 27 -2.32 11.91 -1.87
CA LEU A 27 -1.19 12.84 -1.77
C LEU A 27 -0.10 12.35 -0.81
N ALA A 28 -0.42 11.45 0.12
CA ALA A 28 0.58 10.81 0.96
C ALA A 28 1.64 10.05 0.15
N LEU A 29 1.32 9.59 -1.06
CA LEU A 29 2.30 8.97 -1.96
C LEU A 29 3.46 9.92 -2.27
N LYS A 30 3.18 11.21 -2.50
CA LYS A 30 4.21 12.23 -2.72
C LYS A 30 5.09 12.40 -1.47
N ASP A 31 4.48 12.48 -0.29
CA ASP A 31 5.21 12.66 0.96
C ASP A 31 6.11 11.46 1.27
N LYS A 32 5.61 10.26 1.05
CA LYS A 32 6.37 9.01 1.18
C LYS A 32 7.54 8.93 0.21
N THR A 33 7.34 9.36 -1.04
CA THR A 33 8.42 9.41 -2.05
C THR A 33 9.54 10.35 -1.58
N VAL A 34 9.19 11.54 -1.09
CA VAL A 34 10.16 12.48 -0.51
C VAL A 34 10.88 11.89 0.71
N THR A 35 10.15 11.20 1.58
CA THR A 35 10.74 10.51 2.74
C THR A 35 11.72 9.42 2.29
N LEU A 36 11.35 8.61 1.29
CA LEU A 36 12.22 7.58 0.74
C LEU A 36 13.49 8.17 0.13
N GLU A 37 13.39 9.29 -0.59
CA GLU A 37 14.54 9.96 -1.20
C GLU A 37 15.51 10.55 -0.17
N ASN A 38 14.98 11.09 0.92
CA ASN A 38 15.77 11.80 1.94
C ASN A 38 16.29 10.90 3.07
N THR A 39 15.76 9.69 3.24
CA THR A 39 16.23 8.75 4.27
C THR A 39 17.51 8.04 3.81
N ALA A 40 18.55 8.06 4.63
CA ALA A 40 19.83 7.42 4.34
C ALA A 40 19.72 5.88 4.38
N SER A 41 20.54 5.21 3.54
CA SER A 41 20.76 3.76 3.59
C SER A 41 22.02 3.45 4.45
N PRO A 42 22.09 2.30 5.14
CA PRO A 42 21.10 1.20 5.13
C PRO A 42 19.82 1.56 5.91
N ARG A 43 18.68 1.10 5.40
CA ARG A 43 17.35 1.35 6.00
C ARG A 43 16.41 0.20 5.70
N ILE A 44 15.31 0.09 6.46
CA ILE A 44 14.21 -0.82 6.20
C ILE A 44 13.13 -0.08 5.40
N VAL A 45 12.69 -0.65 4.28
CA VAL A 45 11.60 -0.10 3.45
C VAL A 45 10.48 -1.13 3.39
N PHE A 46 9.32 -0.79 3.98
CA PHE A 46 8.12 -1.59 3.84
C PHE A 46 7.42 -1.25 2.52
N VAL A 47 7.06 -2.28 1.76
CA VAL A 47 6.39 -2.15 0.45
C VAL A 47 5.19 -3.08 0.40
N GLY A 48 4.02 -2.55 0.14
CA GLY A 48 2.80 -3.37 0.07
C GLY A 48 1.52 -2.57 0.21
N GLY A 49 0.47 -3.24 0.63
CA GLY A 49 -0.84 -2.66 0.74
C GLY A 49 -1.19 -2.16 2.15
N SER A 50 -2.47 -1.99 2.38
CA SER A 50 -3.00 -1.39 3.61
C SER A 50 -2.69 -2.18 4.87
N ASN A 51 -2.46 -3.48 4.75
CA ASN A 51 -2.03 -4.30 5.87
C ASN A 51 -0.76 -3.76 6.55
N LEU A 52 0.20 -3.21 5.79
CA LEU A 52 1.40 -2.57 6.36
C LEU A 52 1.13 -1.14 6.84
N VAL A 53 0.29 -0.38 6.12
CA VAL A 53 -0.02 1.01 6.46
C VAL A 53 -0.71 1.12 7.81
N PHE A 54 -1.68 0.23 8.08
CA PHE A 54 -2.47 0.20 9.30
C PHE A 54 -1.88 -0.73 10.37
N GLY A 55 -1.08 -1.72 9.96
CA GLY A 55 -0.66 -2.81 10.81
C GLY A 55 0.77 -2.74 11.37
N VAL A 56 1.58 -1.70 11.04
CA VAL A 56 2.96 -1.58 11.50
C VAL A 56 3.17 -0.28 12.27
N ASP A 57 3.92 -0.36 13.36
CA ASP A 57 4.51 0.80 14.04
C ASP A 57 5.99 0.93 13.63
N SER A 58 6.21 1.67 12.56
CA SER A 58 7.55 1.87 11.99
C SER A 58 8.53 2.52 12.96
N LYS A 59 8.04 3.38 13.86
CA LYS A 59 8.88 3.99 14.91
C LYS A 59 9.42 2.94 15.89
N ARG A 60 8.58 1.99 16.30
CA ARG A 60 9.03 0.89 17.17
C ARG A 60 10.03 -0.02 16.45
N VAL A 61 9.76 -0.33 15.17
CA VAL A 61 10.71 -1.12 14.35
C VAL A 61 12.06 -0.40 14.28
N GLN A 62 12.09 0.89 13.95
CA GLN A 62 13.32 1.68 13.92
C GLN A 62 14.07 1.66 15.26
N ASN A 63 13.37 1.89 16.36
CA ASN A 63 13.98 1.93 17.68
C ASN A 63 14.58 0.57 18.10
N SER A 64 13.97 -0.53 17.66
CA SER A 64 14.42 -1.89 17.99
C SER A 64 15.54 -2.39 17.11
N THR A 65 15.57 -1.97 15.84
CA THR A 65 16.57 -2.43 14.86
C THR A 65 17.78 -1.47 14.75
N GLY A 66 17.62 -0.22 15.18
CA GLY A 66 18.62 0.83 14.99
C GLY A 66 18.73 1.34 13.54
N LEU A 67 17.93 0.82 12.61
CA LEU A 67 17.91 1.23 11.21
C LEU A 67 16.77 2.20 10.93
N PRO A 68 16.98 3.25 10.12
CA PRO A 68 15.89 4.08 9.62
C PRO A 68 14.81 3.24 8.95
N VAL A 69 13.55 3.63 9.11
CA VAL A 69 12.40 2.91 8.53
C VAL A 69 11.59 3.85 7.66
N VAL A 70 11.21 3.40 6.47
CA VAL A 70 10.28 4.10 5.57
C VAL A 70 9.15 3.14 5.19
N ASN A 71 7.91 3.50 5.53
CA ASN A 71 6.75 2.72 5.13
C ASN A 71 6.16 3.28 3.83
N MET A 72 6.52 2.67 2.69
CA MET A 72 6.05 3.04 1.35
C MET A 72 4.71 2.38 0.99
N ALA A 73 4.18 1.52 1.87
CA ALA A 73 2.91 0.86 1.63
C ALA A 73 1.75 1.86 1.50
N MET A 74 0.76 1.52 0.70
CA MET A 74 -0.47 2.30 0.46
C MET A 74 -1.70 1.38 0.58
N LEU A 75 -2.65 1.46 -0.36
CA LEU A 75 -3.84 0.60 -0.40
C LEU A 75 -3.61 -0.57 -1.36
N GLY A 76 -4.13 -1.75 -1.03
CA GLY A 76 -4.06 -2.92 -1.92
C GLY A 76 -4.68 -2.67 -3.30
N GLY A 77 -5.67 -1.77 -3.40
CA GLY A 77 -6.28 -1.35 -4.66
C GLY A 77 -5.34 -0.68 -5.67
N TYR A 78 -4.11 -0.33 -5.27
CA TYR A 78 -3.10 0.13 -6.24
C TYR A 78 -2.55 -0.98 -7.14
N GLY A 79 -2.72 -2.23 -6.76
CA GLY A 79 -2.17 -3.37 -7.48
C GLY A 79 -0.66 -3.56 -7.29
N LEU A 80 -0.22 -4.79 -7.56
CA LEU A 80 1.16 -5.21 -7.27
C LEU A 80 2.21 -4.35 -8.00
N THR A 81 2.04 -4.22 -9.32
CA THR A 81 3.04 -3.55 -10.16
C THR A 81 3.20 -2.07 -9.82
N PHE A 82 2.11 -1.36 -9.56
CA PHE A 82 2.15 0.04 -9.17
C PHE A 82 2.93 0.23 -7.86
N MET A 83 2.65 -0.58 -6.84
CA MET A 83 3.32 -0.51 -5.54
C MET A 83 4.83 -0.80 -5.66
N LEU A 84 5.24 -1.78 -6.47
CA LEU A 84 6.65 -2.08 -6.70
C LEU A 84 7.36 -0.98 -7.51
N ASN A 85 6.71 -0.45 -8.54
CA ASN A 85 7.29 0.64 -9.35
C ASN A 85 7.44 1.93 -8.55
N GLY A 86 6.54 2.20 -7.60
CA GLY A 86 6.58 3.38 -6.73
C GLY A 86 7.84 3.49 -5.86
N VAL A 87 8.53 2.37 -5.61
CA VAL A 87 9.78 2.37 -4.81
C VAL A 87 11.02 2.15 -5.66
N LYS A 88 10.87 1.69 -6.90
CA LYS A 88 11.96 1.17 -7.74
C LYS A 88 13.12 2.14 -7.91
N GLN A 89 12.85 3.42 -8.13
CA GLN A 89 13.89 4.42 -8.34
C GLN A 89 14.60 4.84 -7.03
N GLY A 90 13.94 4.67 -5.88
CA GLY A 90 14.48 5.02 -4.58
C GLY A 90 15.35 3.93 -3.93
N ILE A 91 15.46 2.74 -4.55
CA ILE A 91 16.25 1.62 -4.01
C ILE A 91 17.75 1.91 -4.09
N ARG A 92 18.44 1.71 -2.97
CA ARG A 92 19.88 1.94 -2.85
C ARG A 92 20.59 0.73 -2.25
N LYS A 93 21.90 0.69 -2.43
CA LYS A 93 22.78 -0.31 -1.79
C LYS A 93 22.59 -0.30 -0.27
N GLY A 94 22.42 -1.49 0.30
CA GLY A 94 22.22 -1.70 1.73
C GLY A 94 20.76 -1.59 2.19
N ASP A 95 19.80 -1.20 1.32
CA ASP A 95 18.39 -1.19 1.67
C ASP A 95 17.87 -2.61 1.96
N ILE A 96 17.03 -2.74 2.96
CA ILE A 96 16.31 -3.97 3.32
C ILE A 96 14.83 -3.75 2.98
N LEU A 97 14.37 -4.35 1.90
CA LEU A 97 12.97 -4.25 1.49
C LEU A 97 12.17 -5.41 2.06
N ILE A 98 11.07 -5.11 2.73
CA ILE A 98 10.12 -6.09 3.25
C ILE A 98 8.80 -5.92 2.51
N LEU A 99 8.47 -6.91 1.68
CA LEU A 99 7.26 -6.93 0.87
C LEU A 99 6.13 -7.62 1.66
N SER A 100 4.94 -7.03 1.71
CA SER A 100 3.75 -7.68 2.25
C SER A 100 2.51 -7.19 1.52
N PHE A 101 1.86 -8.08 0.81
CA PHE A 101 0.66 -7.81 0.04
C PHE A 101 -0.52 -8.61 0.61
N GLU A 102 -1.72 -8.11 0.40
CA GLU A 102 -2.96 -8.81 0.72
C GLU A 102 -3.06 -10.14 -0.05
N TYR A 103 -3.87 -11.09 0.41
CA TYR A 103 -4.05 -12.41 -0.24
C TYR A 103 -4.73 -12.34 -1.63
N TYR A 104 -4.76 -11.17 -2.25
CA TYR A 104 -5.14 -10.96 -3.63
C TYR A 104 -4.04 -10.18 -4.33
N LEU A 105 -3.28 -10.84 -5.17
CA LEU A 105 -2.34 -10.17 -6.07
C LEU A 105 -3.07 -9.86 -7.37
N GLY A 106 -2.92 -8.65 -7.88
CA GLY A 106 -3.64 -8.26 -9.10
C GLY A 106 -3.20 -6.91 -9.64
N GLU A 107 -3.93 -6.51 -10.67
CA GLU A 107 -3.85 -5.17 -11.26
C GLU A 107 -4.47 -4.14 -10.33
N GLY A 108 -4.12 -2.87 -10.54
CA GLY A 108 -4.70 -1.76 -9.78
C GLY A 108 -6.14 -1.43 -10.18
N GLU A 109 -6.90 -0.91 -9.23
CA GLU A 109 -8.23 -0.36 -9.47
C GLU A 109 -8.12 0.94 -10.29
N MET A 110 -8.57 0.92 -11.54
CA MET A 110 -8.34 2.02 -12.49
C MET A 110 -8.88 3.38 -12.02
N ASP A 111 -9.99 3.41 -11.27
CA ASP A 111 -10.53 4.65 -10.72
C ASP A 111 -9.59 5.25 -9.64
N LEU A 112 -9.00 4.42 -8.78
CA LEU A 112 -7.99 4.83 -7.80
C LEU A 112 -6.71 5.29 -8.49
N LEU A 113 -6.24 4.54 -9.49
CA LEU A 113 -5.03 4.88 -10.25
C LEU A 113 -5.19 6.21 -11.00
N ALA A 114 -6.34 6.43 -11.66
CA ALA A 114 -6.61 7.67 -12.38
C ALA A 114 -6.67 8.88 -11.43
N HIS A 115 -7.35 8.73 -10.29
CA HIS A 115 -7.39 9.76 -9.25
C HIS A 115 -5.99 10.07 -8.70
N THR A 116 -5.20 9.03 -8.44
CA THR A 116 -3.82 9.20 -7.95
C THR A 116 -2.94 9.93 -8.96
N VAL A 117 -3.03 9.59 -10.24
CA VAL A 117 -2.25 10.27 -11.30
C VAL A 117 -2.71 11.71 -11.49
N ASP A 118 -4.02 12.02 -11.38
CA ASP A 118 -4.51 13.40 -11.43
C ASP A 118 -3.93 14.26 -10.30
N MET A 119 -3.86 13.72 -9.07
CA MET A 119 -3.32 14.41 -7.89
C MET A 119 -1.80 14.39 -7.81
N VAL A 120 -1.15 13.34 -8.32
CA VAL A 120 0.30 13.09 -8.32
C VAL A 120 0.74 12.66 -9.72
N PRO A 121 0.92 13.60 -10.67
CA PRO A 121 1.17 13.26 -12.08
C PRO A 121 2.37 12.35 -12.32
N GLY A 122 3.41 12.43 -11.48
CA GLY A 122 4.58 11.54 -11.53
C GLY A 122 4.23 10.05 -11.34
N ALA A 123 3.11 9.75 -10.68
CA ALA A 123 2.66 8.38 -10.45
C ALA A 123 2.23 7.65 -11.74
N TYR A 124 2.02 8.37 -12.86
CA TYR A 124 1.81 7.75 -14.17
C TYR A 124 2.96 6.79 -14.57
N ALA A 125 4.17 7.09 -14.14
CA ALA A 125 5.33 6.23 -14.38
C ALA A 125 5.22 4.85 -13.70
N TYR A 126 4.42 4.74 -12.64
CA TYR A 126 4.25 3.51 -11.86
C TYR A 126 3.27 2.52 -12.50
N LEU A 127 2.41 3.00 -13.43
CA LEU A 127 1.45 2.16 -14.16
C LEU A 127 2.17 1.13 -15.04
N ASN A 128 1.63 -0.09 -15.08
CA ASN A 128 2.07 -1.12 -16.02
C ASN A 128 1.51 -0.87 -17.43
N SER A 129 1.87 -1.74 -18.39
CA SER A 129 1.46 -1.57 -19.80
C SER A 129 -0.06 -1.70 -20.01
N TYR A 130 -0.74 -2.56 -19.24
CA TYR A 130 -2.19 -2.71 -19.28
C TYR A 130 -2.88 -1.45 -18.72
N GLU A 131 -2.46 -1.02 -17.53
CA GLU A 131 -2.99 0.16 -16.86
C GLU A 131 -2.78 1.43 -17.68
N LYS A 132 -1.62 1.60 -18.34
CA LYS A 132 -1.36 2.70 -19.27
C LYS A 132 -2.30 2.71 -20.46
N ARG A 133 -2.68 1.55 -21.00
CA ARG A 133 -3.67 1.45 -22.08
C ARG A 133 -5.09 1.79 -21.62
N ALA A 134 -5.45 1.40 -20.40
CA ALA A 134 -6.76 1.65 -19.82
C ALA A 134 -6.90 3.08 -19.26
N TYR A 135 -5.79 3.73 -18.88
CA TYR A 135 -5.75 5.04 -18.25
C TYR A 135 -6.55 6.12 -18.96
N PRO A 136 -6.48 6.31 -20.31
CA PRO A 136 -7.24 7.37 -20.98
C PRO A 136 -8.76 7.29 -20.75
N PHE A 137 -9.31 6.09 -20.63
CA PHE A 137 -10.75 5.89 -20.34
C PHE A 137 -11.06 6.21 -18.87
N ALA A 138 -10.21 5.78 -17.95
CA ALA A 138 -10.38 6.08 -16.52
C ALA A 138 -10.21 7.58 -16.24
N ASP A 139 -9.24 8.24 -16.85
CA ASP A 139 -9.02 9.68 -16.77
C ASP A 139 -10.22 10.46 -17.34
N ALA A 140 -10.76 10.04 -18.50
CA ALA A 140 -11.94 10.66 -19.08
C ALA A 140 -13.19 10.49 -18.17
N LYS A 141 -13.38 9.32 -17.60
CA LYS A 141 -14.45 9.05 -16.60
C LYS A 141 -14.30 9.93 -15.35
N LEU A 142 -13.08 10.06 -14.83
CA LEU A 142 -12.77 10.92 -13.69
C LEU A 142 -13.08 12.40 -14.01
N LYS A 143 -12.67 12.88 -15.16
CA LYS A 143 -12.93 14.26 -15.61
C LYS A 143 -14.42 14.53 -15.80
N LEU A 144 -15.17 13.57 -16.35
CA LEU A 144 -16.62 13.66 -16.45
C LEU A 144 -17.28 13.73 -15.06
N LYS A 145 -16.80 12.88 -14.12
CA LYS A 145 -17.28 12.94 -12.73
C LYS A 145 -17.01 14.31 -12.12
N HIS A 146 -15.80 14.84 -12.21
CA HIS A 146 -15.45 16.17 -11.70
C HIS A 146 -16.32 17.27 -12.32
N PHE A 147 -16.66 17.15 -13.61
CA PHE A 147 -17.56 18.07 -14.27
C PHE A 147 -18.99 18.02 -13.71
N ILE A 148 -19.52 16.81 -13.50
CA ILE A 148 -20.85 16.61 -12.88
C ILE A 148 -20.86 17.14 -11.45
N ASP A 149 -19.84 16.83 -10.65
CA ASP A 149 -19.69 17.31 -9.27
C ASP A 149 -19.63 18.85 -9.23
N ALA A 150 -18.92 19.47 -10.17
CA ALA A 150 -18.87 20.94 -10.29
C ALA A 150 -20.24 21.55 -10.58
N LEU A 151 -21.05 20.94 -11.46
CA LEU A 151 -22.41 21.38 -11.72
C LEU A 151 -23.31 21.23 -10.49
N GLN A 152 -23.13 20.15 -9.69
CA GLN A 152 -23.88 19.91 -8.48
C GLN A 152 -23.46 20.86 -7.35
N MET A 153 -22.16 21.16 -7.21
CA MET A 153 -21.65 22.11 -6.20
C MET A 153 -22.15 23.55 -6.45
N THR A 154 -22.43 23.93 -7.68
CA THR A 154 -23.10 25.20 -7.98
C THR A 154 -24.56 25.22 -7.55
N ALA A 155 -25.16 24.04 -7.30
CA ALA A 155 -26.56 23.88 -6.90
C ALA A 155 -26.76 23.50 -5.42
N GLN A 156 -25.73 23.02 -4.72
CA GLN A 156 -25.82 22.55 -3.33
C GLN A 156 -24.75 23.19 -2.45
N PHE A 157 -25.17 23.73 -1.29
CA PHE A 157 -24.27 24.19 -0.25
C PHE A 157 -23.47 23.00 0.29
N ASN A 158 -22.17 23.16 0.38
CA ASN A 158 -21.18 22.18 0.87
C ASN A 158 -21.56 21.67 2.27
N THR A 159 -21.82 20.38 2.42
CA THR A 159 -22.20 19.75 3.70
C THR A 159 -21.02 19.53 4.65
N GLY A 160 -19.80 19.98 4.31
CA GLY A 160 -18.66 19.98 5.22
C GLY A 160 -18.22 18.58 5.71
N TYR A 161 -18.50 17.51 4.94
CA TYR A 161 -18.00 16.18 5.30
C TYR A 161 -16.47 16.17 5.31
N VAL A 162 -15.89 15.86 6.47
CA VAL A 162 -14.45 15.68 6.63
C VAL A 162 -14.17 14.19 6.78
N GLU A 163 -13.38 13.64 5.87
CA GLU A 163 -12.89 12.27 6.01
C GLU A 163 -11.96 12.18 7.22
N GLU A 164 -12.31 11.33 8.20
CA GLU A 164 -11.59 11.28 9.46
C GLU A 164 -10.39 10.33 9.43
N ILE A 165 -10.43 9.28 8.62
CA ILE A 165 -9.43 8.21 8.61
C ILE A 165 -8.53 8.31 7.38
N TYR A 166 -9.16 8.37 6.18
CA TYR A 166 -8.47 8.31 4.89
C TYR A 166 -8.13 9.70 4.37
N ARG A 167 -7.11 10.32 4.98
CA ARG A 167 -6.64 11.66 4.64
C ARG A 167 -5.12 11.75 4.73
N ARG A 168 -4.52 12.73 4.06
CA ARG A 168 -3.06 12.91 3.96
C ARG A 168 -2.39 13.07 5.32
N ASP A 169 -2.96 13.89 6.20
CA ASP A 169 -2.43 14.14 7.54
C ASP A 169 -2.73 13.02 8.57
N ALA A 170 -3.37 11.93 8.12
CA ALA A 170 -3.50 10.71 8.89
C ALA A 170 -2.19 9.92 8.99
N PHE A 171 -1.23 10.22 8.13
CA PHE A 171 0.07 9.55 8.11
C PHE A 171 1.07 10.23 9.04
N ASN A 172 1.83 9.41 9.78
CA ASN A 172 2.99 9.90 10.52
C ASN A 172 4.21 10.09 9.57
N SER A 173 5.31 10.60 10.11
CA SER A 173 6.55 10.86 9.35
C SER A 173 7.23 9.59 8.81
N TYR A 174 6.86 8.40 9.26
CA TYR A 174 7.33 7.11 8.76
C TYR A 174 6.50 6.60 7.59
N GLY A 175 5.28 7.12 7.41
CA GLY A 175 4.30 6.67 6.42
C GLY A 175 3.27 5.68 6.96
N ASP A 176 3.10 5.52 8.27
CA ASP A 176 2.04 4.71 8.86
C ASP A 176 0.78 5.56 9.07
N VAL A 177 -0.42 5.00 8.84
CA VAL A 177 -1.68 5.64 9.22
C VAL A 177 -1.90 5.50 10.73
N ILE A 178 -2.19 6.63 11.39
CA ILE A 178 -2.40 6.69 12.85
C ILE A 178 -3.74 7.29 13.27
N SER A 179 -4.53 7.83 12.34
CA SER A 179 -5.81 8.51 12.62
C SER A 179 -6.87 7.61 13.23
N HIS A 180 -6.79 6.30 13.02
CA HIS A 180 -7.75 5.31 13.51
C HIS A 180 -7.42 4.77 14.91
N LEU A 181 -6.20 4.96 15.43
CA LEU A 181 -5.69 4.26 16.61
C LEU A 181 -6.46 4.53 17.89
N ASP A 182 -7.03 5.73 18.01
CA ASP A 182 -7.83 6.13 19.19
C ASP A 182 -9.35 6.18 18.87
N LYS A 183 -9.76 5.63 17.72
CA LYS A 183 -11.17 5.52 17.33
C LYS A 183 -11.76 4.21 17.86
N PRO A 184 -13.07 4.20 18.19
CA PRO A 184 -13.76 2.98 18.55
C PRO A 184 -13.70 1.95 17.41
N THR A 185 -13.37 0.71 17.75
CA THR A 185 -13.41 -0.39 16.78
C THR A 185 -14.86 -0.68 16.38
N PRO A 186 -15.21 -0.69 15.09
CA PRO A 186 -16.52 -1.09 14.63
C PRO A 186 -16.89 -2.50 15.12
N LYS A 187 -18.16 -2.71 15.50
CA LYS A 187 -18.64 -4.01 15.98
C LYS A 187 -18.62 -5.11 14.90
N VAL A 188 -18.62 -4.72 13.65
CA VAL A 188 -18.64 -5.61 12.49
C VAL A 188 -17.60 -5.11 11.50
N LEU A 189 -16.72 -6.02 11.04
CA LEU A 189 -15.79 -5.72 9.96
C LEU A 189 -16.55 -5.34 8.69
N GLY A 190 -16.33 -4.11 8.21
CA GLY A 190 -17.09 -3.55 7.11
C GLY A 190 -16.73 -4.19 5.77
N ARG A 191 -15.51 -3.97 5.29
CA ARG A 191 -15.09 -4.45 3.98
C ARG A 191 -14.41 -5.81 4.07
N ARG A 192 -15.05 -6.81 3.47
CA ARG A 192 -14.54 -8.19 3.33
C ARG A 192 -14.26 -8.47 1.86
N PHE A 193 -13.14 -9.12 1.59
CA PHE A 193 -12.75 -9.51 0.24
C PHE A 193 -12.89 -11.02 0.10
N LYS A 194 -13.47 -11.48 -1.00
CA LYS A 194 -13.49 -12.89 -1.34
C LYS A 194 -12.10 -13.30 -1.82
N ILE A 195 -11.52 -14.30 -1.16
CA ILE A 195 -10.27 -14.92 -1.61
C ILE A 195 -10.66 -16.19 -2.41
N GLU A 196 -10.19 -16.28 -3.63
CA GLU A 196 -10.36 -17.43 -4.49
C GLU A 196 -9.01 -18.09 -4.74
N ALA A 197 -9.03 -19.39 -4.97
CA ALA A 197 -7.84 -20.09 -5.45
C ALA A 197 -7.60 -19.71 -6.91
N ASN A 198 -6.54 -18.96 -7.14
CA ASN A 198 -6.15 -18.50 -8.47
C ASN A 198 -4.74 -18.98 -8.82
N ASP A 199 -4.37 -18.89 -10.09
CA ASP A 199 -2.98 -19.00 -10.52
C ASP A 199 -2.27 -17.67 -10.33
N TYR A 200 -1.35 -17.63 -9.37
CA TYR A 200 -0.54 -16.45 -9.05
C TYR A 200 0.82 -16.42 -9.73
N THR A 201 1.11 -17.37 -10.62
CA THR A 201 2.42 -17.52 -11.27
C THR A 201 2.91 -16.22 -11.90
N HIS A 202 2.03 -15.52 -12.62
CA HIS A 202 2.35 -14.24 -13.25
C HIS A 202 2.76 -13.16 -12.23
N TYR A 203 2.03 -13.00 -11.14
CA TYR A 203 2.31 -11.98 -10.13
C TYR A 203 3.54 -12.34 -9.29
N ILE A 204 3.78 -13.63 -9.02
CA ILE A 204 4.99 -14.10 -8.36
C ILE A 204 6.21 -13.82 -9.24
N GLN A 205 6.10 -14.00 -10.57
CA GLN A 205 7.18 -13.65 -11.50
C GLN A 205 7.47 -12.15 -11.47
N ILE A 206 6.46 -11.26 -11.41
CA ILE A 206 6.68 -9.82 -11.26
C ILE A 206 7.47 -9.51 -9.97
N MET A 207 7.16 -10.19 -8.85
CA MET A 207 7.94 -10.03 -7.62
C MET A 207 9.38 -10.54 -7.76
N ASN A 208 9.59 -11.65 -8.45
CA ASN A 208 10.94 -12.19 -8.72
C ASN A 208 11.77 -11.25 -9.59
N ASP A 209 11.18 -10.67 -10.64
CA ASP A 209 11.83 -9.69 -11.51
C ASP A 209 12.20 -8.41 -10.74
N PHE A 210 11.29 -7.94 -9.89
CA PHE A 210 11.57 -6.83 -8.99
C PHE A 210 12.69 -7.16 -8.00
N ALA A 211 12.72 -8.39 -7.47
CA ALA A 211 13.79 -8.85 -6.59
C ALA A 211 15.15 -8.89 -7.29
N ALA A 212 15.19 -9.37 -8.53
CA ALA A 212 16.41 -9.35 -9.34
C ALA A 212 16.92 -7.91 -9.55
N TYR A 213 15.99 -6.99 -9.88
CA TYR A 213 16.33 -5.57 -10.01
C TYR A 213 16.88 -4.98 -8.70
N ALA A 214 16.21 -5.19 -7.57
CA ALA A 214 16.64 -4.63 -6.29
C ALA A 214 18.00 -5.21 -5.84
N ARG A 215 18.23 -6.50 -6.03
CA ARG A 215 19.54 -7.13 -5.79
C ARG A 215 20.64 -6.52 -6.67
N SER A 216 20.36 -6.17 -7.92
CA SER A 216 21.31 -5.48 -8.80
C SER A 216 21.69 -4.08 -8.31
N LYS A 217 20.86 -3.49 -7.46
CA LYS A 217 21.14 -2.23 -6.75
C LYS A 217 21.85 -2.43 -5.41
N GLY A 218 22.10 -3.69 -5.02
CA GLY A 218 22.72 -4.03 -3.74
C GLY A 218 21.77 -4.01 -2.55
N ALA A 219 20.46 -4.14 -2.78
CA ALA A 219 19.45 -4.26 -1.74
C ALA A 219 19.10 -5.72 -1.44
N SER A 220 18.69 -5.99 -0.20
CA SER A 220 18.15 -7.27 0.26
C SER A 220 16.62 -7.22 0.26
N LEU A 221 15.95 -8.33 -0.10
CA LEU A 221 14.50 -8.42 -0.13
C LEU A 221 14.01 -9.61 0.67
N TYR A 222 12.87 -9.39 1.32
CA TYR A 222 12.15 -10.39 2.09
C TYR A 222 10.66 -10.28 1.82
N TYR A 223 9.94 -11.39 1.95
CA TYR A 223 8.49 -11.43 1.87
C TYR A 223 7.88 -11.76 3.23
N LEU A 224 6.76 -11.12 3.54
CA LEU A 224 6.01 -11.29 4.78
C LEU A 224 4.53 -11.52 4.45
N TYR A 225 3.95 -12.61 4.95
CA TYR A 225 2.49 -12.79 4.85
C TYR A 225 1.77 -11.72 5.66
N PRO A 226 0.61 -11.25 5.17
CA PRO A 226 -0.16 -10.19 5.83
C PRO A 226 -0.83 -10.69 7.11
N ASP A 227 -1.35 -9.75 7.90
CA ASP A 227 -2.33 -10.05 8.94
C ASP A 227 -3.70 -10.37 8.33
N TYR A 228 -4.47 -11.23 9.02
CA TYR A 228 -5.82 -11.59 8.59
C TYR A 228 -6.69 -12.04 9.77
N PRO A 229 -8.03 -11.77 9.74
CA PRO A 229 -8.94 -12.18 10.80
C PRO A 229 -9.11 -13.70 10.84
N ARG A 230 -9.16 -14.27 12.03
CA ARG A 230 -9.29 -15.72 12.25
C ARG A 230 -10.55 -16.30 11.60
N SER A 231 -11.67 -15.57 11.65
CA SER A 231 -12.92 -16.03 11.02
C SER A 231 -12.79 -16.13 9.52
N GLU A 232 -12.20 -15.15 8.86
CA GLU A 232 -12.00 -15.13 7.42
C GLU A 232 -10.89 -16.09 6.99
N TYR A 233 -9.82 -16.24 7.78
CA TYR A 233 -8.78 -17.24 7.54
C TYR A 233 -9.35 -18.66 7.47
N LYS A 234 -10.16 -19.04 8.47
CA LYS A 234 -10.85 -20.35 8.46
C LYS A 234 -11.75 -20.54 7.25
N LYS A 235 -12.49 -19.51 6.88
CA LYS A 235 -13.42 -19.51 5.75
C LYS A 235 -12.69 -19.70 4.42
N TYR A 236 -11.54 -19.08 4.23
CA TYR A 236 -10.77 -19.10 2.99
C TYR A 236 -9.51 -19.96 3.05
N LEU A 237 -9.40 -20.85 4.04
CA LEU A 237 -8.22 -21.69 4.27
C LEU A 237 -7.76 -22.46 3.00
N PRO A 238 -8.64 -23.07 2.19
CA PRO A 238 -8.18 -23.77 0.98
C PRO A 238 -7.52 -22.83 -0.04
N ALA A 239 -8.06 -21.63 -0.25
CA ALA A 239 -7.51 -20.65 -1.17
C ALA A 239 -6.18 -20.08 -0.65
N ILE A 240 -6.08 -19.78 0.64
CA ILE A 240 -4.86 -19.29 1.30
C ILE A 240 -3.76 -20.38 1.29
N THR A 241 -4.13 -21.65 1.49
CA THR A 241 -3.19 -22.78 1.38
C THR A 241 -2.65 -22.92 -0.06
N SER A 242 -3.51 -22.79 -1.06
CA SER A 242 -3.08 -22.79 -2.47
C SER A 242 -2.14 -21.62 -2.78
N TYR A 243 -2.44 -20.43 -2.24
CA TYR A 243 -1.55 -19.27 -2.35
C TYR A 243 -0.19 -19.54 -1.72
N ASP A 244 -0.13 -20.02 -0.46
CA ASP A 244 1.11 -20.35 0.25
C ASP A 244 1.95 -21.39 -0.51
N GLN A 245 1.34 -22.43 -1.04
CA GLN A 245 2.03 -23.45 -1.84
C GLN A 245 2.69 -22.85 -3.09
N GLN A 246 1.99 -21.98 -3.82
CA GLN A 246 2.55 -21.29 -4.98
C GLN A 246 3.69 -20.33 -4.58
N MET A 247 3.51 -19.56 -3.52
CA MET A 247 4.53 -18.65 -3.01
C MET A 247 5.81 -19.41 -2.62
N ARG A 248 5.69 -20.48 -1.83
CA ARG A 248 6.86 -21.29 -1.42
C ARG A 248 7.56 -21.98 -2.59
N LYS A 249 6.81 -22.35 -3.62
CA LYS A 249 7.35 -23.05 -4.80
C LYS A 249 8.03 -22.10 -5.78
N LEU A 250 7.49 -20.90 -5.98
CA LEU A 250 7.85 -20.05 -7.13
C LEU A 250 8.57 -18.76 -6.72
N LEU A 251 8.40 -18.27 -5.47
CA LEU A 251 9.01 -17.04 -5.04
C LEU A 251 10.51 -17.25 -4.73
N THR A 252 11.35 -16.39 -5.29
CA THR A 252 12.83 -16.43 -5.07
C THR A 252 13.29 -15.56 -3.91
N ILE A 253 12.38 -14.85 -3.25
CA ILE A 253 12.62 -14.00 -2.08
C ILE A 253 12.40 -14.85 -0.82
N PRO A 254 13.27 -14.78 0.20
CA PRO A 254 13.01 -15.45 1.47
C PRO A 254 11.70 -15.01 2.11
N ILE A 255 10.87 -15.97 2.51
CA ILE A 255 9.62 -15.74 3.26
C ILE A 255 9.96 -15.78 4.74
N LEU A 256 9.63 -14.71 5.48
CA LEU A 256 10.04 -14.50 6.88
C LEU A 256 9.14 -15.17 7.90
N ASN A 257 7.87 -15.40 7.57
CA ASN A 257 6.87 -15.95 8.50
C ASN A 257 6.05 -17.06 7.86
N ASN A 258 5.30 -17.78 8.67
CA ASN A 258 4.28 -18.69 8.19
C ASN A 258 2.98 -17.91 7.89
N VAL A 259 2.15 -18.48 7.04
CA VAL A 259 0.88 -17.90 6.60
C VAL A 259 -0.11 -17.65 7.77
N ASP A 260 0.05 -18.36 8.88
CA ASP A 260 -0.78 -18.24 10.08
C ASP A 260 -0.17 -17.36 11.19
N THR A 261 1.04 -16.83 11.00
CA THR A 261 1.77 -16.07 12.04
C THR A 261 1.01 -14.82 12.51
N PHE A 262 0.32 -14.14 11.61
CA PHE A 262 -0.41 -12.90 11.90
C PHE A 262 -1.93 -13.09 11.80
N ILE A 263 -2.42 -14.27 12.20
CA ILE A 263 -3.85 -14.54 12.28
C ILE A 263 -4.34 -14.17 13.68
N TYR A 264 -5.10 -13.09 13.74
CA TYR A 264 -5.65 -12.54 14.99
C TYR A 264 -7.16 -12.72 15.05
N ASP A 265 -7.73 -12.63 16.26
CA ASP A 265 -9.17 -12.62 16.44
C ASP A 265 -9.76 -11.33 15.86
N ASP A 266 -11.00 -11.41 15.38
CA ASP A 266 -11.66 -10.34 14.60
C ASP A 266 -11.72 -9.00 15.35
N GLU A 267 -11.74 -9.03 16.70
CA GLU A 267 -11.75 -7.83 17.55
C GLU A 267 -10.48 -6.96 17.45
N TYR A 268 -9.39 -7.50 16.88
CA TYR A 268 -8.12 -6.77 16.67
C TYR A 268 -8.07 -6.03 15.32
N PHE A 269 -9.12 -6.09 14.53
CA PHE A 269 -9.24 -5.36 13.26
C PHE A 269 -10.12 -4.13 13.41
N PHE A 270 -9.87 -3.11 12.59
CA PHE A 270 -10.60 -1.84 12.65
C PHE A 270 -11.83 -1.86 11.72
N ASP A 271 -11.69 -1.48 10.47
CA ASP A 271 -12.81 -1.32 9.52
C ASP A 271 -12.76 -2.29 8.34
N THR A 272 -11.63 -2.95 8.11
CA THR A 272 -11.46 -3.97 7.08
C THR A 272 -10.68 -5.17 7.62
N VAL A 273 -10.63 -6.24 6.83
CA VAL A 273 -9.89 -7.47 7.16
C VAL A 273 -8.36 -7.33 7.08
N TYR A 274 -7.85 -6.16 6.73
CA TYR A 274 -6.40 -5.86 6.64
C TYR A 274 -5.98 -4.63 7.45
N HIS A 275 -6.88 -4.02 8.20
CA HIS A 275 -6.59 -2.85 9.01
C HIS A 275 -6.66 -3.22 10.49
N LEU A 276 -5.51 -3.39 11.11
CA LEU A 276 -5.45 -3.65 12.54
C LEU A 276 -5.82 -2.40 13.34
N ASN A 277 -6.55 -2.58 14.43
CA ASN A 277 -6.71 -1.53 15.44
C ASN A 277 -5.44 -1.37 16.26
N LYS A 278 -5.41 -0.45 17.22
CA LYS A 278 -4.24 -0.15 18.05
C LYS A 278 -3.62 -1.40 18.68
N LYS A 279 -4.43 -2.27 19.28
CA LYS A 279 -3.97 -3.47 19.96
C LYS A 279 -3.43 -4.52 18.99
N GLY A 280 -4.13 -4.76 17.88
CA GLY A 280 -3.67 -5.67 16.82
C GLY A 280 -2.35 -5.19 16.21
N ARG A 281 -2.21 -3.88 15.94
CA ARG A 281 -0.98 -3.28 15.45
C ARG A 281 0.19 -3.45 16.42
N GLU A 282 -0.04 -3.26 17.72
CA GLU A 282 0.96 -3.47 18.75
C GLU A 282 1.47 -4.92 18.79
N MET A 283 0.54 -5.88 18.75
CA MET A 283 0.85 -7.33 18.73
C MET A 283 1.66 -7.70 17.48
N ARG A 284 1.18 -7.30 16.29
CA ARG A 284 1.87 -7.56 15.02
C ARG A 284 3.26 -6.95 15.00
N THR A 285 3.41 -5.70 15.43
CA THR A 285 4.70 -5.00 15.44
C THR A 285 5.71 -5.69 16.35
N THR A 286 5.29 -6.18 17.52
CA THR A 286 6.17 -6.93 18.42
C THR A 286 6.72 -8.19 17.75
N THR A 287 5.85 -9.03 17.21
CA THR A 287 6.26 -10.25 16.49
C THR A 287 7.12 -9.93 15.25
N LEU A 288 6.77 -8.86 14.51
CA LEU A 288 7.53 -8.42 13.35
C LEU A 288 8.97 -8.01 13.71
N ILE A 289 9.15 -7.29 14.81
CA ILE A 289 10.47 -6.90 15.31
C ILE A 289 11.33 -8.16 15.60
N ASP A 290 10.78 -9.15 16.29
CA ASP A 290 11.48 -10.40 16.57
C ASP A 290 11.90 -11.13 15.28
N ILE A 291 11.00 -11.18 14.29
CA ILE A 291 11.26 -11.74 12.96
C ILE A 291 12.40 -10.99 12.28
N ILE A 292 12.34 -9.66 12.23
CA ILE A 292 13.36 -8.84 11.56
C ILE A 292 14.72 -9.04 12.25
N LEU A 293 14.80 -8.94 13.56
CA LEU A 293 16.06 -9.08 14.31
C LEU A 293 16.70 -10.45 14.12
N SER A 294 15.89 -11.52 14.06
CA SER A 294 16.39 -12.87 13.80
C SER A 294 17.03 -13.03 12.43
N HIS A 295 16.65 -12.21 11.44
CA HIS A 295 17.14 -12.25 10.05
C HIS A 295 18.27 -11.24 9.81
N ILE A 296 18.19 -10.01 10.34
CA ILE A 296 19.24 -8.99 10.21
C ILE A 296 20.54 -9.47 10.90
N GLY A 297 20.45 -10.03 12.09
CA GLY A 297 21.62 -10.58 12.78
C GLY A 297 22.33 -11.74 12.03
N LYS A 298 21.64 -12.40 11.11
CA LYS A 298 22.25 -13.37 10.18
C LYS A 298 22.97 -12.70 9.02
N ILE A 299 22.47 -11.58 8.51
CA ILE A 299 23.07 -10.82 7.39
C ILE A 299 24.42 -10.25 7.81
N GLU A 300 24.54 -9.61 8.96
CA GLU A 300 25.82 -9.10 9.47
C GLU A 300 26.89 -10.18 9.67
N LYS A 301 26.48 -11.41 9.97
CA LYS A 301 27.40 -12.55 10.05
C LYS A 301 27.90 -13.02 8.69
N TYR A 302 27.12 -12.87 7.63
CA TYR A 302 27.51 -13.25 6.26
C TYR A 302 28.44 -12.21 5.66
N GLU A 303 28.15 -10.91 5.83
CA GLU A 303 29.00 -9.83 5.28
C GLU A 303 30.39 -9.74 5.96
N LYS A 304 30.51 -10.20 7.21
CA LYS A 304 31.81 -10.30 7.90
C LYS A 304 32.63 -11.54 7.50
N ARG A 305 32.09 -12.44 6.68
CA ARG A 305 32.76 -13.67 6.20
C ARG A 305 33.06 -13.65 4.71
N SER A 306 32.61 -12.66 3.96
CA SER A 306 32.90 -12.39 2.56
C SER A 306 33.90 -11.22 2.45
#